data_9036b12fafc7ce692c4dab2e28a175c4
#
_entry.id   9036b12fafc7ce692c4dab2e28a175c4
#
_cell.length_a   1.000
_cell.length_b   1.000
_cell.length_c   1.000
_cell.angle_alpha   90.00
_cell.angle_beta   90.00
_cell.angle_gamma   90.00
#
_symmetry.space_group_name_H-M   'P 1'
#
loop_
_entity.id
_entity.type
_entity.pdbx_description
1 polymer ?
#
loop_
_entity_poly.entity_id
_entity_poly.type
_entity_poly.pdbx_seq_one_letter_code
_entity_poly.pdbx_strand_id
1 'polypeptide(L)'
;MAKHTCAICGAEVGLISEHKLADGNYICRKECGKKCFKVLDKVHATLGDVTEHIAQIEKGTKIWEQIFVPLQKTKVKEEKLKQIYGLRGCQGYVSPSTGLFALIENRYKIFIFGKTTHACVYRVADLYGYDYDFEVSKDAEGKEVKKHFVTFQFRNTTGLYAPRIEIGSEADFIEIEKYFNKLFGIQKTLRNSINNAKRQVDAIKAMADAVKAAKDGTLDEEQGAATVEALDASVYGDRTEWIAKADAALASVQSVDPKQKNGIARCRFLFYGQG
;
A
#
# COMPACT_ATOMS: atom_id res chain seq x y z
N MET A 1 19.16 -9.75 -33.06
CA MET A 1 18.83 -9.62 -31.60
C MET A 1 17.54 -10.37 -31.34
N ALA A 2 17.51 -11.19 -30.32
CA ALA A 2 16.30 -11.90 -29.95
C ALA A 2 15.18 -10.89 -29.58
N LYS A 3 14.02 -11.06 -30.21
CA LYS A 3 12.80 -10.30 -29.88
C LYS A 3 11.96 -11.18 -28.96
N HIS A 4 11.46 -10.59 -27.92
CA HIS A 4 10.53 -11.23 -26.98
C HIS A 4 9.14 -10.64 -27.15
N THR A 5 8.14 -11.31 -26.59
CA THR A 5 6.76 -10.81 -26.56
C THR A 5 6.40 -10.43 -25.13
N CYS A 6 5.82 -9.25 -24.94
CA CYS A 6 5.31 -8.83 -23.63
C CYS A 6 4.17 -9.77 -23.19
N ALA A 7 4.35 -10.44 -22.07
CA ALA A 7 3.39 -11.42 -21.56
C ALA A 7 2.03 -10.81 -21.16
N ILE A 8 1.94 -9.47 -21.01
CA ILE A 8 0.70 -8.79 -20.62
C ILE A 8 -0.06 -8.22 -21.84
N CYS A 9 0.63 -7.50 -22.74
CA CYS A 9 -0.04 -6.80 -23.85
C CYS A 9 0.26 -7.38 -25.23
N GLY A 10 1.09 -8.41 -25.33
CA GLY A 10 1.45 -9.06 -26.60
C GLY A 10 2.39 -8.25 -27.50
N ALA A 11 2.85 -7.06 -27.10
CA ALA A 11 3.74 -6.24 -27.90
C ALA A 11 5.13 -6.87 -28.05
N GLU A 12 5.73 -6.78 -29.24
CA GLU A 12 7.13 -7.13 -29.41
C GLU A 12 8.05 -6.18 -28.64
N VAL A 13 9.01 -6.74 -27.91
CA VAL A 13 9.98 -6.03 -27.08
C VAL A 13 11.38 -6.55 -27.36
N GLY A 14 12.38 -5.74 -27.10
CA GLY A 14 13.79 -6.11 -27.20
C GLY A 14 14.56 -5.59 -26.01
N LEU A 15 15.82 -5.92 -25.92
CA LEU A 15 16.71 -5.76 -24.76
C LEU A 15 16.57 -4.41 -24.01
N ILE A 16 16.35 -3.31 -24.73
CA ILE A 16 16.24 -1.96 -24.15
C ILE A 16 14.79 -1.64 -23.71
N SER A 17 13.80 -2.27 -24.35
CA SER A 17 12.39 -1.97 -24.18
C SER A 17 11.63 -2.96 -23.29
N GLU A 18 12.34 -3.91 -22.68
CA GLU A 18 11.77 -4.97 -21.86
C GLU A 18 12.25 -4.94 -20.40
N HIS A 19 11.47 -5.54 -19.52
CA HIS A 19 11.89 -6.04 -18.22
C HIS A 19 11.77 -7.55 -18.24
N LYS A 20 12.84 -8.25 -17.90
CA LYS A 20 12.82 -9.69 -17.63
C LYS A 20 12.40 -9.89 -16.18
N LEU A 21 11.41 -10.75 -15.95
CA LEU A 21 10.88 -11.09 -14.64
C LEU A 21 11.58 -12.32 -14.06
N ALA A 22 11.38 -12.59 -12.76
CA ALA A 22 12.01 -13.70 -12.06
C ALA A 22 11.62 -15.08 -12.63
N ASP A 23 10.40 -15.21 -13.13
CA ASP A 23 9.87 -16.43 -13.76
C ASP A 23 10.23 -16.60 -15.24
N GLY A 24 11.12 -15.73 -15.76
CA GLY A 24 11.60 -15.76 -17.14
C GLY A 24 10.68 -15.06 -18.15
N ASN A 25 9.52 -14.58 -17.75
CA ASN A 25 8.63 -13.78 -18.59
C ASN A 25 9.21 -12.39 -18.88
N TYR A 26 8.71 -11.75 -19.94
CA TYR A 26 9.10 -10.39 -20.32
C TYR A 26 7.90 -9.47 -20.35
N ILE A 27 8.06 -8.24 -19.87
CA ILE A 27 7.04 -7.17 -19.97
C ILE A 27 7.63 -5.92 -20.62
N CYS A 28 6.82 -5.19 -21.37
CA CYS A 28 7.26 -3.95 -22.00
C CYS A 28 7.46 -2.83 -20.98
N ARG A 29 8.55 -2.08 -21.12
CA ARG A 29 8.87 -0.93 -20.24
C ARG A 29 7.90 0.23 -20.44
N LYS A 30 7.45 0.47 -21.70
CA LYS A 30 6.70 1.68 -22.07
C LYS A 30 5.28 1.68 -21.58
N GLU A 31 4.58 0.54 -21.67
CA GLU A 31 3.16 0.44 -21.32
C GLU A 31 2.96 -0.32 -19.99
N CYS A 32 3.21 -1.63 -19.98
CA CYS A 32 2.93 -2.46 -18.80
C CYS A 32 3.85 -2.12 -17.61
N GLY A 33 5.14 -1.91 -17.86
CA GLY A 33 6.09 -1.51 -16.81
C GLY A 33 5.79 -0.14 -16.20
N LYS A 34 5.18 0.78 -16.99
CA LYS A 34 4.74 2.08 -16.47
C LYS A 34 3.44 2.02 -15.67
N LYS A 35 2.64 0.97 -15.82
CA LYS A 35 1.45 0.79 -14.98
C LYS A 35 1.80 0.42 -13.54
N CYS A 36 2.99 -0.17 -13.30
CA CYS A 36 3.44 -0.53 -11.97
C CYS A 36 4.08 0.65 -11.24
N PHE A 37 4.01 0.68 -9.92
CA PHE A 37 4.82 1.58 -9.10
C PHE A 37 6.31 1.41 -9.38
N LYS A 38 7.09 2.49 -9.25
CA LYS A 38 8.55 2.44 -9.40
C LYS A 38 9.20 1.61 -8.31
N VAL A 39 8.60 1.59 -7.12
CA VAL A 39 9.07 0.82 -5.96
C VAL A 39 8.83 -0.69 -6.10
N LEU A 40 8.06 -1.16 -7.08
CA LEU A 40 7.96 -2.59 -7.38
C LEU A 40 9.29 -3.06 -7.99
N ASP A 41 9.94 -3.99 -7.32
CA ASP A 41 11.13 -4.66 -7.84
C ASP A 41 10.75 -5.67 -8.93
N LYS A 42 10.83 -5.21 -10.18
CA LYS A 42 10.45 -6.01 -11.36
C LYS A 42 11.43 -7.15 -11.67
N VAL A 43 12.65 -7.08 -11.14
CA VAL A 43 13.67 -8.12 -11.38
C VAL A 43 13.35 -9.38 -10.57
N HIS A 44 12.83 -9.19 -9.35
CA HIS A 44 12.46 -10.29 -8.45
C HIS A 44 10.96 -10.63 -8.49
N ALA A 45 10.15 -9.84 -9.21
CA ALA A 45 8.72 -10.10 -9.38
C ALA A 45 8.45 -11.14 -10.45
N THR A 46 7.43 -11.97 -10.26
CA THR A 46 6.87 -12.88 -11.27
C THR A 46 5.83 -12.14 -12.13
N LEU A 47 5.38 -12.77 -13.22
CA LEU A 47 4.26 -12.25 -14.02
C LEU A 47 2.97 -12.13 -13.19
N GLY A 48 2.73 -13.07 -12.27
CA GLY A 48 1.61 -13.03 -11.33
C GLY A 48 1.68 -11.78 -10.46
N ASP A 49 2.81 -11.51 -9.81
CA ASP A 49 3.01 -10.34 -8.95
C ASP A 49 2.75 -9.03 -9.70
N VAL A 50 3.28 -8.93 -10.92
CA VAL A 50 3.08 -7.73 -11.77
C VAL A 50 1.61 -7.56 -12.15
N THR A 51 0.92 -8.63 -12.51
CA THR A 51 -0.49 -8.60 -12.92
C THR A 51 -1.39 -8.22 -11.75
N GLU A 52 -1.16 -8.82 -10.59
CA GLU A 52 -1.89 -8.49 -9.35
C GLU A 52 -1.63 -7.04 -8.92
N HIS A 53 -0.39 -6.57 -9.05
CA HIS A 53 -0.06 -5.19 -8.71
C HIS A 53 -0.74 -4.17 -9.67
N ILE A 54 -0.83 -4.47 -10.96
CA ILE A 54 -1.58 -3.63 -11.91
C ILE A 54 -3.06 -3.57 -11.52
N ALA A 55 -3.66 -4.70 -11.19
CA ALA A 55 -5.05 -4.76 -10.73
C ALA A 55 -5.25 -4.00 -9.40
N GLN A 56 -4.30 -4.12 -8.47
CA GLN A 56 -4.27 -3.37 -7.22
C GLN A 56 -4.27 -1.85 -7.48
N ILE A 57 -3.45 -1.36 -8.43
CA ILE A 57 -3.41 0.05 -8.80
C ILE A 57 -4.71 0.51 -9.44
N GLU A 58 -5.29 -0.28 -10.36
CA GLU A 58 -6.54 0.07 -11.01
C GLU A 58 -7.68 0.23 -10.00
N LYS A 59 -7.79 -0.70 -9.05
CA LYS A 59 -8.73 -0.63 -7.93
C LYS A 59 -8.39 0.53 -6.98
N GLY A 60 -7.14 0.63 -6.57
CA GLY A 60 -6.66 1.63 -5.61
C GLY A 60 -6.82 3.06 -6.12
N THR A 61 -6.60 3.29 -7.43
CA THR A 61 -6.80 4.62 -8.03
C THR A 61 -8.26 5.06 -7.99
N LYS A 62 -9.21 4.15 -8.20
CA LYS A 62 -10.64 4.44 -8.03
C LYS A 62 -10.98 4.82 -6.60
N ILE A 63 -10.47 4.04 -5.62
CA ILE A 63 -10.67 4.33 -4.19
C ILE A 63 -10.06 5.68 -3.82
N TRP A 64 -8.85 5.98 -4.33
CA TRP A 64 -8.20 7.27 -4.14
C TRP A 64 -9.08 8.43 -4.63
N GLU A 65 -9.58 8.34 -5.85
CA GLU A 65 -10.42 9.38 -6.46
C GLU A 65 -11.75 9.58 -5.70
N GLN A 66 -12.35 8.51 -5.21
CA GLN A 66 -13.70 8.55 -4.62
C GLN A 66 -13.68 8.82 -3.10
N ILE A 67 -12.65 8.40 -2.39
CA ILE A 67 -12.56 8.55 -0.93
C ILE A 67 -11.52 9.61 -0.55
N PHE A 68 -10.27 9.45 -0.96
CA PHE A 68 -9.18 10.30 -0.47
C PHE A 68 -9.21 11.71 -1.03
N VAL A 69 -9.51 11.88 -2.32
CA VAL A 69 -9.57 13.21 -2.95
C VAL A 69 -10.65 14.11 -2.31
N PRO A 70 -11.86 13.63 -2.00
CA PRO A 70 -12.81 14.40 -1.19
C PRO A 70 -12.30 14.72 0.21
N LEU A 71 -11.70 13.77 0.91
CA LEU A 71 -11.16 13.95 2.25
C LEU A 71 -9.98 14.93 2.32
N GLN A 72 -9.20 15.08 1.25
CA GLN A 72 -8.17 16.11 1.18
C GLN A 72 -8.74 17.54 1.26
N LYS A 73 -10.00 17.71 0.87
CA LYS A 73 -10.69 19.01 0.83
C LYS A 73 -11.56 19.25 2.07
N THR A 74 -11.71 18.26 2.94
CA THR A 74 -12.56 18.39 4.12
C THR A 74 -12.02 19.43 5.10
N LYS A 75 -12.93 20.19 5.71
CA LYS A 75 -12.65 21.09 6.82
C LYS A 75 -12.85 20.44 8.18
N VAL A 76 -13.47 19.26 8.20
CA VAL A 76 -13.75 18.48 9.42
C VAL A 76 -12.44 17.92 9.97
N LYS A 77 -12.07 18.31 11.17
CA LYS A 77 -10.76 18.00 11.78
C LYS A 77 -10.55 16.49 11.94
N GLU A 78 -11.59 15.77 12.30
CA GLU A 78 -11.61 14.34 12.57
C GLU A 78 -11.44 13.50 11.30
N GLU A 79 -11.79 14.06 10.15
CA GLU A 79 -11.67 13.41 8.84
C GLU A 79 -10.35 13.71 8.13
N LYS A 80 -9.53 14.62 8.68
CA LYS A 80 -8.29 15.02 8.03
C LYS A 80 -7.35 13.86 7.83
N LEU A 81 -6.85 13.74 6.61
CA LEU A 81 -5.82 12.79 6.26
C LEU A 81 -4.51 13.10 6.99
N LYS A 82 -3.86 12.07 7.49
CA LYS A 82 -2.46 12.15 7.90
C LYS A 82 -1.58 11.83 6.71
N GLN A 83 -0.81 12.80 6.27
CA GLN A 83 0.19 12.58 5.22
C GLN A 83 1.48 12.02 5.82
N ILE A 84 2.00 10.97 5.17
CA ILE A 84 3.30 10.38 5.40
C ILE A 84 4.13 10.69 4.16
N TYR A 85 5.23 11.37 4.32
CA TYR A 85 6.06 11.78 3.20
C TYR A 85 6.98 10.66 2.76
N GLY A 86 6.96 10.38 1.44
CA GLY A 86 8.02 9.69 0.74
C GLY A 86 8.66 10.64 -0.26
N LEU A 87 9.87 10.34 -0.67
CA LEU A 87 10.58 11.07 -1.71
C LEU A 87 10.21 10.55 -3.11
N ARG A 88 10.68 11.24 -4.15
CA ARG A 88 10.56 10.84 -5.56
C ARG A 88 9.13 10.63 -6.06
N GLY A 89 8.21 11.45 -5.55
CA GLY A 89 6.81 11.44 -6.00
C GLY A 89 5.95 10.33 -5.39
N CYS A 90 6.49 9.55 -4.44
CA CYS A 90 5.74 8.61 -3.63
C CYS A 90 5.27 9.30 -2.35
N GLN A 91 3.99 9.15 -2.00
CA GLN A 91 3.38 9.75 -0.80
C GLN A 91 2.43 8.74 -0.17
N GLY A 92 2.43 8.69 1.17
CA GLY A 92 1.47 7.93 1.95
C GLY A 92 0.40 8.83 2.57
N TYR A 93 -0.83 8.34 2.64
CA TYR A 93 -1.94 9.00 3.32
C TYR A 93 -2.70 8.00 4.17
N VAL A 94 -2.88 8.31 5.45
CA VAL A 94 -3.74 7.54 6.34
C VAL A 94 -5.02 8.32 6.58
N SER A 95 -6.16 7.64 6.44
CA SER A 95 -7.47 8.16 6.77
C SER A 95 -7.99 7.49 8.05
N PRO A 96 -7.91 8.16 9.21
CA PRO A 96 -8.42 7.59 10.47
C PRO A 96 -9.93 7.38 10.46
N SER A 97 -10.68 8.19 9.71
CA SER A 97 -12.14 8.08 9.61
C SER A 97 -12.60 6.86 8.79
N THR A 98 -11.81 6.45 7.80
CA THR A 98 -12.15 5.31 6.91
C THR A 98 -11.32 4.06 7.17
N GLY A 99 -10.33 4.10 8.06
CA GLY A 99 -9.44 2.96 8.31
C GLY A 99 -8.59 2.53 7.10
N LEU A 100 -8.38 3.43 6.13
CA LEU A 100 -7.62 3.16 4.92
C LEU A 100 -6.26 3.87 4.91
N PHE A 101 -5.26 3.20 4.33
CA PHE A 101 -3.95 3.73 3.99
C PHE A 101 -3.79 3.73 2.47
N ALA A 102 -3.46 4.87 1.89
CA ALA A 102 -3.17 4.99 0.47
C ALA A 102 -1.70 5.34 0.26
N LEU A 103 -1.01 4.54 -0.55
CA LEU A 103 0.28 4.88 -1.11
C LEU A 103 0.06 5.36 -2.54
N ILE A 104 0.53 6.57 -2.87
CA ILE A 104 0.35 7.15 -4.20
C ILE A 104 1.68 7.47 -4.86
N GLU A 105 1.72 7.34 -6.17
CA GLU A 105 2.81 7.78 -7.03
C GLU A 105 2.26 8.74 -8.09
N ASN A 106 2.75 9.98 -8.08
CA ASN A 106 2.40 10.97 -9.07
C ASN A 106 3.37 10.93 -10.24
N ARG A 107 2.84 10.84 -11.45
CA ARG A 107 3.60 10.88 -12.70
C ARG A 107 3.14 12.04 -13.56
N TYR A 108 4.09 12.75 -14.10
CA TYR A 108 3.86 13.88 -14.99
C TYR A 108 4.24 13.47 -16.41
N LYS A 109 3.39 13.79 -17.39
CA LYS A 109 3.68 13.49 -18.81
C LYS A 109 4.69 14.46 -19.40
N ILE A 110 4.53 15.76 -19.09
CA ILE A 110 5.42 16.83 -19.54
C ILE A 110 5.58 17.80 -18.39
N PHE A 111 6.78 17.85 -17.76
CA PHE A 111 7.08 18.70 -16.60
C PHE A 111 5.99 18.63 -15.52
N ILE A 112 5.11 19.64 -15.47
CA ILE A 112 4.02 19.77 -14.49
C ILE A 112 2.64 19.47 -15.08
N PHE A 113 2.54 19.23 -16.39
CA PHE A 113 1.26 18.99 -17.06
C PHE A 113 0.97 17.49 -17.24
N GLY A 114 -0.32 17.16 -17.23
CA GLY A 114 -0.78 15.79 -17.45
C GLY A 114 -0.45 14.85 -16.29
N LYS A 115 -0.69 15.28 -15.06
CA LYS A 115 -0.51 14.45 -13.85
C LYS A 115 -1.40 13.21 -13.91
N THR A 116 -0.78 12.04 -13.76
CA THR A 116 -1.45 10.76 -13.52
C THR A 116 -1.09 10.30 -12.12
N THR A 117 -2.09 9.97 -11.31
CA THR A 117 -1.89 9.40 -9.98
C THR A 117 -2.15 7.92 -10.05
N HIS A 118 -1.18 7.13 -9.62
CA HIS A 118 -1.33 5.71 -9.35
C HIS A 118 -1.47 5.54 -7.83
N ALA A 119 -2.40 4.73 -7.39
CA ALA A 119 -2.64 4.51 -5.97
C ALA A 119 -2.75 3.01 -5.65
N CYS A 120 -2.05 2.57 -4.60
CA CYS A 120 -2.32 1.32 -3.91
C CYS A 120 -3.01 1.66 -2.60
N VAL A 121 -4.15 1.03 -2.33
CA VAL A 121 -4.92 1.27 -1.11
C VAL A 121 -4.98 0.00 -0.30
N TYR A 122 -4.72 0.14 0.99
CA TYR A 122 -4.66 -0.93 1.98
C TYR A 122 -5.60 -0.62 3.13
N ARG A 123 -6.06 -1.63 3.84
CA ARG A 123 -6.67 -1.43 5.15
C ARG A 123 -5.55 -1.15 6.16
N VAL A 124 -5.74 -0.14 7.00
CA VAL A 124 -4.81 0.14 8.11
C VAL A 124 -4.69 -1.07 9.04
N ALA A 125 -5.79 -1.82 9.21
CA ALA A 125 -5.82 -3.05 9.99
C ALA A 125 -4.85 -4.14 9.48
N ASP A 126 -4.53 -4.14 8.17
CA ASP A 126 -3.64 -5.12 7.56
C ASP A 126 -2.14 -4.74 7.69
N LEU A 127 -1.81 -3.54 8.18
CA LEU A 127 -0.43 -3.15 8.45
C LEU A 127 0.07 -3.87 9.70
N TYR A 128 1.04 -4.80 9.54
CA TYR A 128 1.59 -5.58 10.64
C TYR A 128 3.06 -5.28 10.94
N GLY A 129 3.76 -4.58 10.04
CA GLY A 129 5.15 -4.19 10.25
C GLY A 129 5.53 -2.96 9.45
N TYR A 130 6.51 -2.25 9.96
CA TYR A 130 7.22 -1.18 9.27
C TYR A 130 8.65 -1.17 9.75
N ASP A 131 9.59 -1.33 8.80
CA ASP A 131 11.01 -1.46 9.06
C ASP A 131 11.77 -0.31 8.44
N TYR A 132 12.81 0.14 9.13
CA TYR A 132 13.74 1.14 8.64
C TYR A 132 15.02 0.49 8.17
N ASP A 133 15.50 0.94 7.00
CA ASP A 133 16.83 0.62 6.52
C ASP A 133 17.47 1.82 5.81
N PHE A 134 18.73 1.72 5.46
CA PHE A 134 19.43 2.72 4.68
C PHE A 134 20.46 2.09 3.73
N GLU A 135 20.69 2.77 2.61
CA GLU A 135 21.73 2.44 1.66
C GLU A 135 22.79 3.55 1.66
N VAL A 136 24.05 3.15 1.60
CA VAL A 136 25.17 4.09 1.43
C VAL A 136 25.63 4.02 -0.03
N SER A 137 25.65 5.15 -0.69
CA SER A 137 26.17 5.30 -2.05
C SER A 137 27.14 6.47 -2.11
N LYS A 138 27.98 6.54 -3.14
CA LYS A 138 28.82 7.72 -3.40
C LYS A 138 28.16 8.55 -4.48
N ASP A 139 28.16 9.87 -4.30
CA ASP A 139 27.73 10.80 -5.34
C ASP A 139 28.82 10.97 -6.43
N ALA A 140 28.57 11.83 -7.40
CA ALA A 140 29.49 12.10 -8.49
C ALA A 140 30.83 12.70 -8.03
N GLU A 141 30.87 13.26 -6.82
CA GLU A 141 32.05 13.88 -6.21
C GLU A 141 32.78 12.91 -5.25
N GLY A 142 32.28 11.66 -5.14
CA GLY A 142 32.86 10.63 -4.28
C GLY A 142 32.46 10.72 -2.80
N LYS A 143 31.58 11.65 -2.42
CA LYS A 143 31.07 11.83 -1.08
C LYS A 143 30.01 10.77 -0.77
N GLU A 144 30.06 10.22 0.43
CA GLU A 144 29.05 9.28 0.90
C GLU A 144 27.69 9.96 1.07
N VAL A 145 26.66 9.38 0.45
CA VAL A 145 25.25 9.80 0.56
C VAL A 145 24.47 8.64 1.13
N LYS A 146 23.75 8.88 2.21
CA LYS A 146 22.80 7.93 2.78
C LYS A 146 21.41 8.16 2.19
N LYS A 147 20.79 7.08 1.71
CA LYS A 147 19.39 7.05 1.35
C LYS A 147 18.65 6.24 2.38
N HIS A 148 17.62 6.83 2.94
CA HIS A 148 16.83 6.24 4.01
C HIS A 148 15.54 5.67 3.44
N PHE A 149 15.10 4.54 3.96
CA PHE A 149 13.92 3.85 3.48
C PHE A 149 13.03 3.39 4.63
N VAL A 150 11.75 3.29 4.36
CA VAL A 150 10.79 2.58 5.19
C VAL A 150 10.08 1.52 4.34
N THR A 151 10.00 0.31 4.85
CA THR A 151 9.23 -0.78 4.26
C THR A 151 7.98 -0.99 5.10
N PHE A 152 6.81 -0.82 4.50
CA PHE A 152 5.54 -1.18 5.12
C PHE A 152 5.20 -2.62 4.76
N GLN A 153 4.69 -3.39 5.72
CA GLN A 153 4.33 -4.79 5.51
C GLN A 153 2.83 -4.97 5.76
N PHE A 154 2.10 -5.38 4.72
CA PHE A 154 0.65 -5.57 4.76
C PHE A 154 0.29 -7.04 4.60
N ARG A 155 -0.72 -7.51 5.37
CA ARG A 155 -1.38 -8.81 5.20
C ARG A 155 -2.63 -8.66 4.33
N ASN A 156 -3.23 -9.79 3.99
CA ASN A 156 -4.53 -9.86 3.33
C ASN A 156 -4.63 -8.96 2.07
N THR A 157 -3.50 -8.74 1.42
CA THR A 157 -3.43 -7.96 0.18
C THR A 157 -2.62 -8.71 -0.87
N THR A 158 -2.98 -8.54 -2.12
CA THR A 158 -2.26 -9.06 -3.29
C THR A 158 -1.47 -7.96 -3.98
N GLY A 159 -0.52 -8.33 -4.82
CA GLY A 159 0.33 -7.40 -5.53
C GLY A 159 1.44 -6.83 -4.64
N LEU A 160 1.53 -5.52 -4.49
CA LEU A 160 2.58 -4.88 -3.69
C LEU A 160 2.23 -4.91 -2.19
N TYR A 161 2.62 -5.98 -1.49
CA TYR A 161 2.36 -6.17 -0.06
C TYR A 161 3.44 -5.59 0.86
N ALA A 162 4.65 -5.36 0.35
CA ALA A 162 5.79 -4.81 1.11
C ALA A 162 6.43 -3.61 0.38
N PRO A 163 5.71 -2.47 0.20
CA PRO A 163 6.28 -1.30 -0.45
C PRO A 163 7.42 -0.71 0.36
N ARG A 164 8.60 -0.61 -0.26
CA ARG A 164 9.78 0.06 0.27
C ARG A 164 9.88 1.45 -0.34
N ILE A 165 9.74 2.49 0.44
CA ILE A 165 9.74 3.88 -0.02
C ILE A 165 10.92 4.66 0.54
N GLU A 166 11.53 5.52 -0.28
CA GLU A 166 12.60 6.40 0.13
C GLU A 166 12.03 7.56 0.96
N ILE A 167 12.62 7.82 2.12
CA ILE A 167 12.27 8.92 3.03
C ILE A 167 13.48 9.84 3.20
N GLY A 168 13.28 11.03 3.77
CA GLY A 168 14.33 12.04 3.86
C GLY A 168 15.41 11.70 4.89
N SER A 169 15.04 11.10 6.01
CA SER A 169 15.94 10.86 7.14
C SER A 169 15.40 9.77 8.08
N GLU A 170 16.25 9.33 9.00
CA GLU A 170 15.84 8.49 10.12
C GLU A 170 14.82 9.17 11.04
N ALA A 171 14.88 10.50 11.17
CA ALA A 171 13.91 11.26 11.95
C ALA A 171 12.49 11.13 11.36
N ASP A 172 12.36 11.08 10.03
CA ASP A 172 11.07 10.86 9.37
C ASP A 172 10.51 9.47 9.71
N PHE A 173 11.38 8.45 9.77
CA PHE A 173 10.97 7.13 10.21
C PHE A 173 10.47 7.13 11.66
N ILE A 174 11.17 7.80 12.57
CA ILE A 174 10.76 7.92 13.98
C ILE A 174 9.37 8.57 14.10
N GLU A 175 9.08 9.57 13.29
CA GLU A 175 7.75 10.20 13.27
C GLU A 175 6.67 9.27 12.70
N ILE A 176 6.99 8.48 11.68
CA ILE A 176 6.11 7.43 11.14
C ILE A 176 5.82 6.38 12.23
N GLU A 177 6.85 5.90 12.90
CA GLU A 177 6.75 4.93 13.99
C GLU A 177 5.88 5.46 15.14
N LYS A 178 6.12 6.67 15.60
CA LYS A 178 5.32 7.34 16.64
C LYS A 178 3.84 7.43 16.23
N TYR A 179 3.58 7.78 14.98
CA TYR A 179 2.23 7.91 14.47
C TYR A 179 1.48 6.57 14.52
N PHE A 180 2.06 5.49 13.98
CA PHE A 180 1.42 4.19 13.98
C PHE A 180 1.32 3.57 15.37
N ASN A 181 2.34 3.75 16.22
CA ASN A 181 2.28 3.32 17.61
C ASN A 181 1.10 3.99 18.35
N LYS A 182 0.89 5.30 18.12
CA LYS A 182 -0.26 6.03 18.67
C LYS A 182 -1.58 5.52 18.10
N LEU A 183 -1.63 5.28 16.78
CA LEU A 183 -2.83 4.84 16.07
C LEU A 183 -3.32 3.49 16.59
N PHE A 184 -2.40 2.56 16.83
CA PHE A 184 -2.68 1.22 17.34
C PHE A 184 -2.67 1.10 18.87
N GLY A 185 -2.52 2.21 19.58
CA GLY A 185 -2.46 2.21 21.05
C GLY A 185 -1.19 1.57 21.61
N ILE A 186 -0.14 1.40 20.82
CA ILE A 186 1.12 0.84 21.26
C ILE A 186 1.91 1.91 21.99
N GLN A 187 1.86 1.90 23.32
CA GLN A 187 2.72 2.78 24.13
C GLN A 187 4.00 2.05 24.49
N LYS A 188 5.14 2.58 24.07
CA LYS A 188 6.49 2.11 24.46
C LYS A 188 6.82 2.55 25.90
N THR A 189 6.06 2.08 26.89
CA THR A 189 6.43 2.21 28.29
C THR A 189 7.04 0.90 28.79
N LEU A 190 7.92 0.96 29.80
CA LEU A 190 8.51 -0.26 30.40
C LEU A 190 7.42 -1.26 30.84
N ARG A 191 6.29 -0.74 31.33
CA ARG A 191 5.11 -1.54 31.73
C ARG A 191 4.49 -2.26 30.52
N ASN A 192 4.47 -1.61 29.36
CA ASN A 192 3.92 -2.20 28.14
C ASN A 192 4.88 -3.18 27.49
N SER A 193 6.20 -3.01 27.65
CA SER A 193 7.18 -4.01 27.25
C SER A 193 7.01 -5.33 28.00
N ILE A 194 6.72 -5.27 29.29
CA ILE A 194 6.39 -6.45 30.12
C ILE A 194 5.06 -7.06 29.71
N ASN A 195 4.04 -6.24 29.46
CA ASN A 195 2.73 -6.71 28.98
C ASN A 195 2.82 -7.31 27.57
N ASN A 196 3.62 -6.74 26.68
CA ASN A 196 3.86 -7.29 25.36
C ASN A 196 4.62 -8.61 25.42
N ALA A 197 5.64 -8.73 26.28
CA ALA A 197 6.32 -10.00 26.52
C ALA A 197 5.37 -11.07 27.05
N LYS A 198 4.49 -10.72 28.00
CA LYS A 198 3.47 -11.63 28.51
C LYS A 198 2.49 -12.04 27.41
N ARG A 199 1.99 -11.10 26.59
CA ARG A 199 1.10 -11.38 25.45
C ARG A 199 1.79 -12.29 24.42
N GLN A 200 3.08 -12.09 24.13
CA GLN A 200 3.83 -12.97 23.25
C GLN A 200 3.94 -14.39 23.79
N VAL A 201 4.19 -14.53 25.10
CA VAL A 201 4.24 -15.85 25.75
C VAL A 201 2.88 -16.54 25.71
N ASP A 202 1.80 -15.79 26.01
CA ASP A 202 0.42 -16.32 25.96
C ASP A 202 0.04 -16.71 24.51
N ALA A 203 0.46 -15.92 23.52
CA ALA A 203 0.27 -16.22 22.10
C ALA A 203 1.02 -17.51 21.66
N ILE A 204 2.28 -17.65 22.07
CA ILE A 204 3.07 -18.87 21.78
C ILE A 204 2.42 -20.09 22.41
N LYS A 205 1.92 -19.96 23.64
CA LYS A 205 1.23 -21.03 24.33
C LYS A 205 -0.07 -21.44 23.64
N ALA A 206 -0.90 -20.46 23.24
CA ALA A 206 -2.11 -20.73 22.46
C ALA A 206 -1.82 -21.36 21.09
N MET A 207 -0.72 -20.96 20.41
CA MET A 207 -0.25 -21.64 19.21
C MET A 207 0.11 -23.12 19.46
N ALA A 208 0.84 -23.39 20.56
CA ALA A 208 1.23 -24.76 20.92
C ALA A 208 0.00 -25.64 21.20
N ASP A 209 -0.99 -25.08 21.89
CA ASP A 209 -2.25 -25.75 22.20
C ASP A 209 -3.07 -26.02 20.92
N ALA A 210 -3.14 -25.05 19.99
CA ALA A 210 -3.80 -25.21 18.69
C ALA A 210 -3.13 -26.27 17.81
N VAL A 211 -1.79 -26.30 17.76
CA VAL A 211 -1.03 -27.32 17.03
C VAL A 211 -1.26 -28.72 17.63
N LYS A 212 -1.36 -28.80 18.95
CA LYS A 212 -1.69 -30.07 19.62
C LYS A 212 -3.11 -30.52 19.28
N ALA A 213 -4.09 -29.63 19.36
CA ALA A 213 -5.49 -29.93 19.02
C ALA A 213 -5.64 -30.35 17.53
N ALA A 214 -4.89 -29.72 16.64
CA ALA A 214 -4.85 -30.10 15.23
C ALA A 214 -4.25 -31.50 15.01
N LYS A 215 -3.20 -31.88 15.75
CA LYS A 215 -2.60 -33.22 15.71
C LYS A 215 -3.53 -34.28 16.26
N ASP A 216 -4.28 -33.95 17.29
CA ASP A 216 -5.23 -34.84 17.95
C ASP A 216 -6.56 -34.93 17.19
N GLY A 217 -6.72 -34.18 16.07
CA GLY A 217 -7.93 -34.16 15.24
C GLY A 217 -9.14 -33.54 15.93
N THR A 218 -8.91 -32.75 16.99
CA THR A 218 -9.97 -32.12 17.81
C THR A 218 -10.20 -30.65 17.44
N LEU A 219 -9.39 -30.07 16.55
CA LEU A 219 -9.55 -28.71 16.07
C LEU A 219 -10.47 -28.70 14.85
N ASP A 220 -11.63 -28.05 14.97
CA ASP A 220 -12.44 -27.75 13.79
C ASP A 220 -11.99 -26.44 13.12
N GLU A 221 -12.48 -26.17 11.91
CA GLU A 221 -12.08 -25.04 11.08
C GLU A 221 -12.46 -23.69 11.72
N GLU A 222 -13.61 -23.63 12.40
CA GLU A 222 -14.11 -22.43 13.09
C GLU A 222 -13.29 -22.11 14.35
N GLN A 223 -12.95 -23.14 15.14
CA GLN A 223 -12.07 -23.00 16.31
C GLN A 223 -10.64 -22.61 15.90
N GLY A 224 -10.16 -23.14 14.79
CA GLY A 224 -8.88 -22.77 14.20
C GLY A 224 -8.82 -21.29 13.81
N ALA A 225 -9.85 -20.82 13.11
CA ALA A 225 -9.96 -19.40 12.71
C ALA A 225 -10.05 -18.46 13.93
N ALA A 226 -10.89 -18.79 14.92
CA ALA A 226 -11.02 -18.01 16.15
C ALA A 226 -9.71 -17.93 16.96
N THR A 227 -8.94 -19.04 16.97
CA THR A 227 -7.64 -19.07 17.64
C THR A 227 -6.62 -18.17 16.95
N VAL A 228 -6.57 -18.15 15.61
CA VAL A 228 -5.70 -17.28 14.82
C VAL A 228 -6.07 -15.82 15.03
N GLU A 229 -7.37 -15.48 15.04
CA GLU A 229 -7.85 -14.13 15.28
C GLU A 229 -7.51 -13.63 16.70
N ALA A 230 -7.69 -14.47 17.73
CA ALA A 230 -7.31 -14.16 19.09
C ALA A 230 -5.78 -13.95 19.25
N LEU A 231 -4.97 -14.75 18.55
CA LEU A 231 -3.52 -14.59 18.50
C LEU A 231 -3.12 -13.27 17.85
N ASP A 232 -3.73 -12.93 16.73
CA ASP A 232 -3.49 -11.68 16.03
C ASP A 232 -3.84 -10.47 16.91
N ALA A 233 -5.00 -10.50 17.57
CA ALA A 233 -5.42 -9.44 18.48
C ALA A 233 -4.47 -9.29 19.68
N SER A 234 -3.90 -10.40 20.18
CA SER A 234 -2.94 -10.37 21.30
C SER A 234 -1.60 -9.74 20.93
N VAL A 235 -1.14 -9.96 19.69
CA VAL A 235 0.16 -9.46 19.21
C VAL A 235 0.07 -8.04 18.65
N TYR A 236 -0.96 -7.76 17.84
CA TYR A 236 -1.09 -6.50 17.07
C TYR A 236 -2.16 -5.55 17.60
N GLY A 237 -2.84 -5.90 18.67
CA GLY A 237 -3.97 -5.16 19.25
C GLY A 237 -5.28 -5.45 18.52
N ASP A 238 -6.40 -5.10 19.19
CA ASP A 238 -7.74 -5.21 18.59
C ASP A 238 -7.87 -4.23 17.41
N ARG A 239 -8.12 -4.76 16.23
CA ARG A 239 -8.27 -4.01 14.98
C ARG A 239 -9.68 -4.08 14.41
N THR A 240 -10.63 -4.66 15.13
CA THR A 240 -12.02 -4.86 14.68
C THR A 240 -12.67 -3.56 14.20
N GLU A 241 -12.48 -2.46 14.94
CA GLU A 241 -13.00 -1.14 14.55
C GLU A 241 -12.39 -0.65 13.24
N TRP A 242 -11.08 -0.86 13.02
CA TRP A 242 -10.39 -0.46 11.81
C TRP A 242 -10.81 -1.27 10.60
N ILE A 243 -11.08 -2.57 10.78
CA ILE A 243 -11.61 -3.46 9.74
C ILE A 243 -13.00 -2.99 9.35
N ALA A 244 -13.90 -2.79 10.31
CA ALA A 244 -15.28 -2.35 10.05
C ALA A 244 -15.33 -1.00 9.31
N LYS A 245 -14.51 -0.02 9.70
CA LYS A 245 -14.40 1.27 9.01
C LYS A 245 -13.94 1.10 7.56
N ALA A 246 -12.91 0.28 7.33
CA ALA A 246 -12.36 0.06 6.01
C ALA A 246 -13.37 -0.66 5.09
N ASP A 247 -14.04 -1.68 5.59
CA ASP A 247 -15.01 -2.44 4.82
C ASP A 247 -16.24 -1.59 4.47
N ALA A 248 -16.73 -0.76 5.39
CA ALA A 248 -17.79 0.21 5.11
C ALA A 248 -17.38 1.23 4.02
N ALA A 249 -16.17 1.76 4.10
CA ALA A 249 -15.65 2.69 3.12
C ALA A 249 -15.47 2.03 1.74
N LEU A 250 -14.93 0.81 1.69
CA LEU A 250 -14.73 0.06 0.45
C LEU A 250 -16.07 -0.36 -0.20
N ALA A 251 -17.07 -0.71 0.60
CA ALA A 251 -18.42 -1.02 0.11
C ALA A 251 -19.06 0.18 -0.60
N SER A 252 -18.82 1.41 -0.14
CA SER A 252 -19.32 2.63 -0.77
C SER A 252 -18.76 2.85 -2.18
N VAL A 253 -17.54 2.40 -2.45
CA VAL A 253 -16.89 2.50 -3.77
C VAL A 253 -17.47 1.52 -4.78
N GLN A 254 -17.85 0.33 -4.35
CA GLN A 254 -18.37 -0.74 -5.21
C GLN A 254 -19.78 -0.43 -5.75
N SER A 255 -20.55 0.40 -5.06
CA SER A 255 -21.92 0.75 -5.41
C SER A 255 -22.06 1.80 -6.53
N VAL A 256 -20.96 2.42 -6.95
CA VAL A 256 -20.99 3.45 -8.02
C VAL A 256 -20.80 2.80 -9.38
N ASP A 257 -21.88 2.65 -10.13
CA ASP A 257 -21.93 2.11 -11.50
C ASP A 257 -20.97 2.88 -12.44
N PRO A 258 -20.09 2.20 -13.20
CA PRO A 258 -19.17 2.84 -14.15
C PRO A 258 -19.89 3.60 -15.29
N LYS A 259 -21.19 3.45 -15.48
CA LYS A 259 -21.97 4.14 -16.53
C LYS A 259 -22.24 5.61 -16.26
N GLN A 260 -22.06 6.11 -15.05
CA GLN A 260 -22.26 7.54 -14.72
C GLN A 260 -21.12 8.48 -15.15
N LYS A 261 -19.98 7.98 -15.65
CA LYS A 261 -18.86 8.83 -16.11
C LYS A 261 -19.13 9.65 -17.38
N ASN A 262 -20.23 9.45 -18.09
CA ASN A 262 -20.52 10.15 -19.35
C ASN A 262 -21.41 11.40 -19.21
N GLY A 263 -21.76 11.82 -18.00
CA GLY A 263 -22.72 12.92 -17.77
C GLY A 263 -22.12 14.29 -17.45
N ILE A 264 -20.83 14.40 -17.15
CA ILE A 264 -20.24 15.67 -16.70
C ILE A 264 -19.05 16.07 -17.58
N ALA A 265 -19.26 16.31 -18.84
CA ALA A 265 -18.31 17.02 -19.69
C ALA A 265 -18.98 17.64 -20.92
N ARG A 266 -19.93 18.51 -20.71
CA ARG A 266 -20.37 19.51 -21.73
C ARG A 266 -20.92 20.74 -21.05
N CYS A 267 -20.17 21.47 -20.28
CA CYS A 267 -20.37 22.91 -20.12
C CYS A 267 -19.79 23.57 -21.36
N ARG A 268 -20.69 23.83 -22.34
CA ARG A 268 -20.41 24.76 -23.43
C ARG A 268 -20.22 26.16 -22.82
N PHE A 269 -19.02 26.69 -22.95
CA PHE A 269 -18.82 28.15 -22.86
C PHE A 269 -19.58 28.79 -24.04
N LEU A 270 -20.71 29.37 -23.74
CA LEU A 270 -21.38 30.33 -24.64
C LEU A 270 -20.64 31.68 -24.42
N PHE A 271 -19.76 32.02 -25.33
CA PHE A 271 -19.32 33.40 -25.50
C PHE A 271 -20.50 34.20 -26.07
N TYR A 272 -21.08 35.07 -25.27
CA TYR A 272 -21.86 36.20 -25.77
C TYR A 272 -20.88 37.24 -26.29
N GLY A 273 -20.80 37.35 -27.63
CA GLY A 273 -20.32 38.57 -28.28
C GLY A 273 -21.47 39.57 -28.29
N GLN A 274 -21.21 40.76 -27.80
CA GLN A 274 -21.99 41.94 -28.17
C GLN A 274 -21.04 42.91 -28.89
N GLY A 275 -21.58 43.41 -29.98
CA GLY A 275 -21.05 44.31 -30.96
C GLY A 275 -20.71 45.73 -30.50
#